data_33a60a1bea6ddf6de4fdc850a03e22a3
#
_entry.id   33a60a1bea6ddf6de4fdc850a03e22a3
#
_cell.length_a   1.000
_cell.length_b   1.000
_cell.length_c   1.000
_cell.angle_alpha   90.00
_cell.angle_beta   90.00
_cell.angle_gamma   90.00
#
_symmetry.space_group_name_H-M   'P 1'
#
loop_
_entity.id
_entity.type
_entity.pdbx_description
1 polymer ?
#
loop_
_entity_poly.entity_id
_entity_poly.type
_entity_poly.pdbx_seq_one_letter_code
_entity_poly.pdbx_strand_id
1 'polypeptide(L)'
;MPRKPTPEEIETAMLALVTERGAGKNLDPTEVARVVGGDKPDEWGPLMGLVRQVAVRLMKQGRIVILRKGRPADPDDFRGIYRLTLPPSPEA
;
A
#
# COMPACT_ATOMS: atom_id res chain seq x y z
N MET A 1 18.68 13.78 11.84
CA MET A 1 17.26 13.61 12.18
C MET A 1 16.54 12.90 11.05
N PRO A 2 15.97 11.74 11.30
CA PRO A 2 15.22 11.07 10.26
C PRO A 2 13.97 11.91 9.93
N ARG A 3 13.82 12.18 8.67
CA ARG A 3 12.69 12.93 8.17
C ARG A 3 11.47 12.01 8.05
N LYS A 4 10.32 12.50 8.50
CA LYS A 4 9.10 11.73 8.38
C LYS A 4 8.71 11.66 6.90
N PRO A 5 8.43 10.47 6.34
CA PRO A 5 8.02 10.37 4.95
C PRO A 5 6.74 11.14 4.67
N THR A 6 6.68 11.74 3.49
CA THR A 6 5.47 12.42 3.04
C THR A 6 4.50 11.43 2.40
N PRO A 7 3.21 11.77 2.31
CA PRO A 7 2.28 10.91 1.58
C PRO A 7 2.71 10.63 0.15
N GLU A 8 3.34 11.61 -0.52
CA GLU A 8 3.82 11.46 -1.89
C GLU A 8 4.95 10.44 -1.98
N GLU A 9 5.84 10.42 -0.99
CA GLU A 9 6.91 9.44 -0.96
C GLU A 9 6.35 8.04 -0.76
N ILE A 10 5.35 7.90 0.10
CA ILE A 10 4.69 6.61 0.33
C ILE A 10 3.94 6.17 -0.92
N GLU A 11 3.25 7.09 -1.59
CA GLU A 11 2.56 6.79 -2.84
C GLU A 11 3.54 6.28 -3.90
N THR A 12 4.66 6.96 -4.09
CA THR A 12 5.67 6.58 -5.05
C THR A 12 6.21 5.18 -4.76
N ALA A 13 6.54 4.92 -3.49
CA ALA A 13 7.07 3.61 -3.09
C ALA A 13 6.02 2.51 -3.29
N MET A 14 4.79 2.77 -2.91
CA MET A 14 3.70 1.80 -3.03
C MET A 14 3.46 1.42 -4.49
N LEU A 15 3.37 2.42 -5.36
CA LEU A 15 3.15 2.18 -6.79
C LEU A 15 4.33 1.45 -7.42
N ALA A 16 5.55 1.81 -7.04
CA ALA A 16 6.74 1.14 -7.56
C ALA A 16 6.77 -0.33 -7.15
N LEU A 17 6.49 -0.61 -5.88
CA LEU A 17 6.54 -1.98 -5.36
C LEU A 17 5.42 -2.84 -5.94
N VAL A 18 4.21 -2.32 -6.06
CA VAL A 18 3.10 -3.11 -6.57
C VAL A 18 3.29 -3.36 -8.08
N THR A 19 3.87 -2.42 -8.79
CA THR A 19 4.18 -2.58 -10.22
C THR A 19 5.29 -3.60 -10.41
N GLU A 20 6.34 -3.51 -9.59
CA GLU A 20 7.45 -4.47 -9.65
C GLU A 20 6.98 -5.88 -9.33
N ARG A 21 6.08 -6.03 -8.36
CA ARG A 21 5.53 -7.33 -7.98
C ARG A 21 4.72 -7.95 -9.12
N GLY A 22 4.00 -7.11 -9.87
CA GLY A 22 3.26 -7.52 -11.06
C GLY A 22 1.81 -7.87 -10.79
N ALA A 23 1.06 -7.97 -11.90
CA ALA A 23 -0.37 -8.29 -11.84
C ALA A 23 -0.58 -9.68 -11.23
N GLY A 24 -1.61 -9.80 -10.42
CA GLY A 24 -1.96 -11.08 -9.78
C GLY A 24 -1.12 -11.40 -8.55
N LYS A 25 -0.19 -10.53 -8.17
CA LYS A 25 0.65 -10.73 -6.99
C LYS A 25 0.23 -9.74 -5.90
N ASN A 26 0.44 -10.14 -4.67
CA ASN A 26 0.07 -9.32 -3.51
C ASN A 26 1.30 -8.68 -2.88
N LEU A 27 1.11 -7.47 -2.36
CA LEU A 27 2.14 -6.72 -1.63
C LEU A 27 1.66 -6.52 -0.20
N ASP A 28 2.52 -6.85 0.75
CA ASP A 28 2.26 -6.56 2.16
C ASP A 28 2.48 -5.06 2.39
N PRO A 29 1.51 -4.34 2.97
CA PRO A 29 1.69 -2.91 3.21
C PRO A 29 2.87 -2.57 4.12
N THR A 30 3.31 -3.50 4.99
CA THR A 30 4.51 -3.27 5.80
C THR A 30 5.76 -3.13 4.95
N GLU A 31 5.80 -3.75 3.77
CA GLU A 31 6.94 -3.60 2.87
C GLU A 31 7.09 -2.15 2.41
N VAL A 32 5.98 -1.47 2.16
CA VAL A 32 5.99 -0.06 1.79
C VAL A 32 6.54 0.77 2.95
N ALA A 33 6.05 0.53 4.16
CA ALA A 33 6.49 1.26 5.34
C ALA A 33 7.98 1.07 5.59
N ARG A 34 8.50 -0.14 5.38
CA ARG A 34 9.92 -0.43 5.56
C ARG A 34 10.80 0.29 4.56
N VAL A 35 10.34 0.36 3.31
CA VAL A 35 11.12 1.04 2.26
C VAL A 35 11.27 2.52 2.57
N VAL A 36 10.23 3.16 3.07
CA VAL A 36 10.27 4.61 3.31
C VAL A 36 10.72 4.97 4.71
N GLY A 37 10.56 4.06 5.68
CA GLY A 37 10.83 4.38 7.09
C GLY A 37 12.02 3.69 7.70
N GLY A 38 12.39 2.51 7.21
CA GLY A 38 13.49 1.72 7.77
C GLY A 38 13.01 0.35 8.21
N ASP A 39 13.96 -0.54 8.50
CA ASP A 39 13.67 -1.95 8.76
C ASP A 39 13.24 -2.26 10.19
N LYS A 40 13.48 -1.36 11.12
CA LYS A 40 13.15 -1.61 12.52
C LYS A 40 11.69 -1.30 12.79
N PRO A 41 10.99 -2.15 13.59
CA PRO A 41 9.57 -1.93 13.85
C PRO A 41 9.22 -0.55 14.40
N ASP A 42 10.08 0.05 15.21
CA ASP A 42 9.85 1.39 15.73
C ASP A 42 10.05 2.47 14.67
N GLU A 43 10.71 2.12 13.55
CA GLU A 43 10.88 3.03 12.43
C GLU A 43 9.71 2.96 11.45
N TRP A 44 9.24 1.75 11.10
CA TRP A 44 8.17 1.62 10.10
C TRP A 44 6.77 1.51 10.71
N GLY A 45 6.67 1.00 11.95
CA GLY A 45 5.36 0.81 12.58
C GLY A 45 4.49 2.05 12.61
N PRO A 46 5.03 3.22 13.07
CA PRO A 46 4.24 4.45 13.11
C PRO A 46 3.75 4.94 11.76
N LEU A 47 4.30 4.43 10.66
CA LEU A 47 3.91 4.85 9.31
C LEU A 47 2.70 4.10 8.78
N MET A 48 2.28 3.02 9.44
CA MET A 48 1.21 2.16 8.92
C MET A 48 -0.11 2.90 8.75
N GLY A 49 -0.42 3.84 9.63
CA GLY A 49 -1.63 4.66 9.47
C GLY A 49 -1.60 5.48 8.20
N LEU A 50 -0.45 6.08 7.90
CA LEU A 50 -0.29 6.89 6.70
C LEU A 50 -0.27 6.00 5.45
N VAL A 51 0.37 4.82 5.53
CA VAL A 51 0.35 3.85 4.43
C VAL A 51 -1.10 3.48 4.10
N ARG A 52 -1.92 3.23 5.11
CA ARG A 52 -3.33 2.90 4.89
C ARG A 52 -4.07 4.05 4.22
N GLN A 53 -3.85 5.29 4.66
CA GLN A 53 -4.49 6.46 4.06
C GLN A 53 -4.13 6.62 2.59
N VAL A 54 -2.86 6.43 2.26
CA VAL A 54 -2.38 6.50 0.87
C VAL A 54 -3.01 5.39 0.04
N ALA A 55 -3.06 4.17 0.58
CA ALA A 55 -3.67 3.03 -0.12
C ALA A 55 -5.14 3.29 -0.42
N VAL A 56 -5.89 3.84 0.54
CA VAL A 56 -7.30 4.16 0.34
C VAL A 56 -7.45 5.18 -0.79
N ARG A 57 -6.64 6.23 -0.77
CA ARG A 57 -6.69 7.26 -1.82
C ARG A 57 -6.39 6.67 -3.19
N LEU A 58 -5.36 5.85 -3.30
CA LEU A 58 -4.98 5.25 -4.58
C LEU A 58 -6.03 4.27 -5.08
N MET A 59 -6.68 3.54 -4.18
CA MET A 59 -7.76 2.65 -4.57
C MET A 59 -8.95 3.43 -5.13
N LYS A 60 -9.30 4.55 -4.48
CA LYS A 60 -10.38 5.40 -4.98
C LYS A 60 -10.06 6.02 -6.34
N GLN A 61 -8.79 6.18 -6.65
CA GLN A 61 -8.32 6.66 -7.95
C GLN A 61 -8.22 5.55 -8.99
N GLY A 62 -8.47 4.30 -8.60
CA GLY A 62 -8.36 3.16 -9.51
C GLY A 62 -6.94 2.73 -9.81
N ARG A 63 -5.96 3.14 -9.02
CA ARG A 63 -4.54 2.85 -9.27
C ARG A 63 -4.03 1.61 -8.56
N ILE A 64 -4.65 1.23 -7.46
CA ILE A 64 -4.36 -0.04 -6.76
C ILE A 64 -5.65 -0.63 -6.24
N VAL A 65 -5.58 -1.87 -5.76
CA VAL A 65 -6.71 -2.53 -5.10
C VAL A 65 -6.25 -3.00 -3.74
N ILE A 66 -7.05 -2.71 -2.71
CA ILE A 66 -6.85 -3.23 -1.37
C ILE A 66 -7.60 -4.55 -1.27
N LEU A 67 -6.91 -5.61 -0.85
CA LEU A 67 -7.51 -6.93 -0.73
C LEU A 67 -7.67 -7.31 0.73
N ARG A 68 -8.84 -7.86 1.05
CA ARG A 68 -9.12 -8.49 2.34
C ARG A 68 -9.53 -9.93 2.06
N LYS A 69 -8.76 -10.88 2.59
CA LYS A 69 -9.02 -12.31 2.37
C LYS A 69 -9.15 -12.66 0.89
N GLY A 70 -8.29 -12.04 0.08
CA GLY A 70 -8.22 -12.30 -1.35
C GLY A 70 -9.26 -11.61 -2.20
N ARG A 71 -10.08 -10.74 -1.62
CA ARG A 71 -11.15 -10.02 -2.36
C ARG A 71 -10.97 -8.52 -2.21
N PRO A 72 -11.38 -7.75 -3.23
CA PRO A 72 -11.33 -6.30 -3.10
C PRO A 72 -12.15 -5.83 -1.90
N ALA A 73 -11.54 -4.97 -1.10
CA ALA A 73 -12.17 -4.41 0.08
C ALA A 73 -12.87 -3.10 -0.27
N ASP A 74 -13.84 -2.73 0.57
CA ASP A 74 -14.41 -1.39 0.52
C ASP A 74 -13.36 -0.44 1.14
N PRO A 75 -12.83 0.53 0.37
CA PRO A 75 -11.78 1.39 0.90
C PRO A 75 -12.21 2.24 2.09
N ASP A 76 -13.50 2.44 2.28
CA ASP A 76 -14.04 3.22 3.39
C ASP A 76 -14.40 2.36 4.60
N ASP A 77 -14.36 1.04 4.47
CA ASP A 77 -14.82 0.16 5.55
C ASP A 77 -14.11 -1.20 5.50
N PHE A 78 -12.85 -1.21 5.91
CA PHE A 78 -12.14 -2.48 6.07
C PHE A 78 -11.29 -2.45 7.32
N ARG A 79 -11.08 -3.63 7.90
CA ARG A 79 -10.31 -3.79 9.14
C ARG A 79 -9.42 -5.01 9.06
N GLY A 80 -8.35 -4.98 9.83
CA GLY A 80 -7.44 -6.11 9.98
C GLY A 80 -6.39 -6.15 8.89
N ILE A 81 -5.85 -7.34 8.68
CA ILE A 81 -4.77 -7.55 7.71
C ILE A 81 -5.31 -7.39 6.30
N TYR A 82 -4.59 -6.64 5.49
CA TYR A 82 -4.93 -6.42 4.09
C TYR A 82 -3.68 -6.55 3.23
N ARG A 83 -3.89 -6.67 1.93
CA ARG A 83 -2.82 -6.72 0.95
C ARG A 83 -3.10 -5.70 -0.14
N LEU A 84 -2.08 -5.38 -0.91
CA LEU A 84 -2.19 -4.43 -2.02
C LEU A 84 -1.85 -5.16 -3.31
N THR A 85 -2.51 -4.78 -4.40
CA THR A 85 -2.25 -5.38 -5.70
C THR A 85 -2.57 -4.37 -6.80
N LEU A 86 -2.08 -4.65 -8.01
CA LEU A 86 -2.47 -3.86 -9.17
C LEU A 86 -3.92 -4.15 -9.53
N PRO A 87 -4.66 -3.14 -10.01
CA PRO A 87 -6.00 -3.41 -10.53
C PRO A 87 -5.91 -4.30 -11.76
N PRO A 88 -6.99 -5.06 -12.07
CA PRO A 88 -7.00 -5.86 -13.28
C PRO A 88 -6.89 -4.95 -14.50
N SER A 89 -6.20 -5.45 -15.54
CA SER A 89 -6.04 -4.69 -16.76
C SER A 89 -7.41 -4.50 -17.43
N PRO A 90 -7.74 -3.27 -17.85
CA PRO A 90 -9.00 -3.05 -18.56
C PRO A 90 -9.07 -3.74 -19.91
N GLU A 91 -7.93 -4.22 -20.40
CA GLU A 91 -7.86 -4.92 -21.69
C GLU A 91 -7.82 -6.43 -21.55
N ALA A 92 -8.02 -6.92 -20.35
CA ALA A 92 -7.99 -8.36 -20.13
C ALA A 92 -9.17 -9.05 -20.83
#